data_0b53b1cf4620c47f843e65cff9b8cdf8
#
_entry.id   0b53b1cf4620c47f843e65cff9b8cdf8
#
_cell.length_a   1.000
_cell.length_b   1.000
_cell.length_c   1.000
_cell.angle_alpha   90.00
_cell.angle_beta   90.00
_cell.angle_gamma   90.00
#
_symmetry.space_group_name_H-M   'P 1'
#
loop_
_entity.id
_entity.type
_entity.pdbx_description
1 polymer ?
#
loop_
_entity_poly.entity_id
_entity_poly.type
_entity_poly.pdbx_seq_one_letter_code
_entity_poly.pdbx_strand_id
1 'polypeptide(L)'
;KARSGVRAPVMFVALEHLLHAMRLRKEPEEIAVMRESARIAAEAHQRAMRACRPGMMEYELEAEILYTFIRNGAGWAYPSIVGGGDNSCILHYTENNASLRDGDIVLIDAGAEVDGYASDITRSFPVNGRFSGEQRAIYELVLAAQKAAIAKVLPGCHFNEPHDAAVRTLTEGLVALGLLQGDVEELIQAERHKSFYMHRTGHWLGMDVHDVGDYKTGDDWRLFEPGMITTIEPGLYIPAGGKILDAHWARL
;
A
#
# COMPACT_ATOMS: atom_id res chain seq x y z
N LYS A 1 4.29 -50.83 7.77
CA LYS A 1 5.52 -50.01 7.65
C LYS A 1 6.59 -50.37 8.69
N ALA A 2 6.23 -50.87 9.87
CA ALA A 2 7.17 -51.33 10.88
C ALA A 2 8.06 -52.50 10.42
N ARG A 3 7.59 -53.29 9.45
CA ARG A 3 8.35 -54.44 8.90
C ARG A 3 9.51 -54.04 7.98
N SER A 4 9.56 -52.79 7.47
CA SER A 4 10.64 -52.31 6.59
C SER A 4 11.77 -51.61 7.35
N GLY A 5 11.73 -51.54 8.67
CA GLY A 5 12.74 -50.85 9.48
C GLY A 5 12.66 -49.28 9.38
N VAL A 6 11.72 -48.75 8.59
CA VAL A 6 11.52 -47.30 8.45
C VAL A 6 10.66 -46.82 9.60
N ARG A 7 11.20 -45.96 10.45
CA ARG A 7 10.44 -45.28 11.50
C ARG A 7 9.70 -44.11 10.90
N ALA A 8 8.43 -43.96 11.29
CA ALA A 8 7.70 -42.72 10.97
C ALA A 8 8.34 -41.54 11.73
N PRO A 9 8.27 -40.33 11.16
CA PRO A 9 8.67 -39.13 11.90
C PRO A 9 7.90 -39.04 13.21
N VAL A 10 8.60 -38.77 14.29
CA VAL A 10 8.01 -38.60 15.63
C VAL A 10 7.72 -37.12 15.96
N MET A 11 8.26 -36.22 15.17
CA MET A 11 8.08 -34.78 15.33
C MET A 11 7.85 -34.14 13.97
N PHE A 12 6.92 -33.19 13.93
CA PHE A 12 6.67 -32.32 12.79
C PHE A 12 7.11 -30.90 13.20
N VAL A 13 7.99 -30.32 12.40
CA VAL A 13 8.45 -28.95 12.60
C VAL A 13 7.94 -28.12 11.43
N ALA A 14 7.21 -27.04 11.72
CA ALA A 14 6.80 -26.09 10.71
C ALA A 14 8.04 -25.38 10.15
N LEU A 15 8.15 -25.30 8.82
CA LEU A 15 9.28 -24.61 8.16
C LEU A 15 9.08 -23.09 8.13
N GLU A 16 7.90 -22.63 8.40
CA GLU A 16 7.48 -21.21 8.31
C GLU A 16 8.46 -20.30 9.05
N HIS A 17 8.79 -20.60 10.30
CA HIS A 17 9.70 -19.77 11.10
C HIS A 17 11.12 -19.67 10.51
N LEU A 18 11.58 -20.66 9.75
CA LEU A 18 12.88 -20.60 9.06
C LEU A 18 12.75 -19.81 7.75
N LEU A 19 11.76 -20.17 6.93
CA LEU A 19 11.55 -19.56 5.62
C LEU A 19 11.15 -18.08 5.74
N HIS A 20 10.31 -17.73 6.70
CA HIS A 20 9.88 -16.35 6.90
C HIS A 20 11.06 -15.47 7.33
N ALA A 21 11.95 -15.96 8.20
CA ALA A 21 13.13 -15.20 8.59
C ALA A 21 14.13 -15.00 7.42
N MET A 22 14.24 -15.99 6.53
CA MET A 22 15.08 -15.87 5.32
C MET A 22 14.47 -14.88 4.32
N ARG A 23 13.17 -14.97 4.04
CA ARG A 23 12.47 -14.09 3.10
C ARG A 23 12.38 -12.64 3.58
N LEU A 24 12.39 -12.43 4.90
CA LEU A 24 12.29 -11.07 5.47
C LEU A 24 13.50 -10.20 5.11
N ARG A 25 14.71 -10.77 5.09
CA ARG A 25 15.94 -10.08 4.72
C ARG A 25 16.36 -10.46 3.31
N LYS A 26 16.20 -9.53 2.39
CA LYS A 26 16.55 -9.73 0.97
C LYS A 26 18.04 -9.57 0.76
N GLU A 27 18.60 -10.49 0.00
CA GLU A 27 19.98 -10.40 -0.49
C GLU A 27 20.09 -9.33 -1.59
N PRO A 28 21.30 -8.85 -1.93
CA PRO A 28 21.50 -7.82 -2.94
C PRO A 28 20.88 -8.14 -4.31
N GLU A 29 20.90 -9.42 -4.72
CA GLU A 29 20.36 -9.90 -5.97
C GLU A 29 18.83 -9.82 -5.98
N GLU A 30 18.17 -10.17 -4.88
CA GLU A 30 16.72 -10.06 -4.69
C GLU A 30 16.30 -8.58 -4.73
N ILE A 31 17.06 -7.69 -4.06
CA ILE A 31 16.83 -6.25 -4.08
C ILE A 31 16.95 -5.69 -5.51
N ALA A 32 17.88 -6.20 -6.32
CA ALA A 32 18.03 -5.78 -7.71
C ALA A 32 16.79 -6.11 -8.55
N VAL A 33 16.24 -7.32 -8.39
CA VAL A 33 15.00 -7.75 -9.05
C VAL A 33 13.81 -6.89 -8.59
N MET A 34 13.66 -6.64 -7.28
CA MET A 34 12.61 -5.79 -6.74
C MET A 34 12.70 -4.34 -7.23
N ARG A 35 13.92 -3.81 -7.42
CA ARG A 35 14.13 -2.48 -8.04
C ARG A 35 13.64 -2.44 -9.49
N GLU A 36 13.89 -3.51 -10.26
CA GLU A 36 13.40 -3.60 -11.63
C GLU A 36 11.87 -3.70 -11.67
N SER A 37 11.27 -4.53 -10.80
CA SER A 37 9.81 -4.60 -10.64
C SER A 37 9.21 -3.22 -10.31
N ALA A 38 9.77 -2.51 -9.33
CA ALA A 38 9.32 -1.17 -8.96
C ALA A 38 9.53 -0.13 -10.09
N ARG A 39 10.63 -0.24 -10.86
CA ARG A 39 10.88 0.63 -12.03
C ARG A 39 9.79 0.46 -13.09
N ILE A 40 9.45 -0.79 -13.40
CA ILE A 40 8.40 -1.11 -14.39
C ILE A 40 7.04 -0.60 -13.90
N ALA A 41 6.70 -0.81 -12.63
CA ALA A 41 5.46 -0.31 -12.06
C ALA A 41 5.39 1.23 -12.07
N ALA A 42 6.48 1.91 -11.74
CA ALA A 42 6.55 3.37 -11.81
C ALA A 42 6.38 3.90 -13.26
N GLU A 43 6.95 3.22 -14.26
CA GLU A 43 6.73 3.53 -15.69
C GLU A 43 5.27 3.36 -16.08
N ALA A 44 4.62 2.27 -15.61
CA ALA A 44 3.21 2.00 -15.86
C ALA A 44 2.29 3.10 -15.28
N HIS A 45 2.53 3.50 -14.03
CA HIS A 45 1.80 4.61 -13.40
C HIS A 45 1.97 5.92 -14.17
N GLN A 46 3.19 6.26 -14.58
CA GLN A 46 3.43 7.46 -15.40
C GLN A 46 2.72 7.41 -16.73
N ARG A 47 2.63 6.23 -17.37
CA ARG A 47 1.92 6.02 -18.62
C ARG A 47 0.41 6.21 -18.40
N ALA A 48 -0.17 5.60 -17.38
CA ALA A 48 -1.58 5.76 -17.03
C ALA A 48 -1.92 7.23 -16.73
N MET A 49 -1.08 7.95 -15.96
CA MET A 49 -1.25 9.38 -15.68
C MET A 49 -1.28 10.22 -16.97
N ARG A 50 -0.42 9.92 -17.96
CA ARG A 50 -0.40 10.65 -19.24
C ARG A 50 -1.60 10.32 -20.12
N ALA A 51 -2.14 9.10 -20.05
CA ALA A 51 -3.27 8.64 -20.82
C ALA A 51 -4.60 9.14 -20.25
N CYS A 52 -4.68 9.34 -18.93
CA CYS A 52 -5.90 9.67 -18.21
C CYS A 52 -6.54 10.97 -18.71
N ARG A 53 -7.86 10.91 -18.97
CA ARG A 53 -8.71 12.04 -19.33
C ARG A 53 -10.16 11.76 -18.96
N PRO A 54 -10.98 12.79 -18.75
CA PRO A 54 -12.42 12.63 -18.51
C PRO A 54 -13.10 11.82 -19.62
N GLY A 55 -14.03 10.96 -19.22
CA GLY A 55 -14.79 10.09 -20.11
C GLY A 55 -14.17 8.72 -20.36
N MET A 56 -12.92 8.49 -19.99
CA MET A 56 -12.33 7.13 -19.98
C MET A 56 -13.02 6.25 -18.94
N MET A 57 -12.98 4.96 -19.18
CA MET A 57 -13.35 3.96 -18.17
C MET A 57 -12.13 3.58 -17.33
N GLU A 58 -12.34 3.17 -16.08
CA GLU A 58 -11.29 2.73 -15.17
C GLU A 58 -10.45 1.60 -15.78
N TYR A 59 -11.09 0.61 -16.44
CA TYR A 59 -10.39 -0.49 -17.11
C TYR A 59 -9.51 -0.04 -18.29
N GLU A 60 -9.74 1.13 -18.89
CA GLU A 60 -8.84 1.65 -19.92
C GLU A 60 -7.50 2.08 -19.33
N LEU A 61 -7.49 2.64 -18.10
CA LEU A 61 -6.24 2.91 -17.38
C LEU A 61 -5.57 1.62 -16.90
N GLU A 62 -6.34 0.63 -16.46
CA GLU A 62 -5.81 -0.69 -16.14
C GLU A 62 -5.11 -1.31 -17.36
N ALA A 63 -5.70 -1.19 -18.55
CA ALA A 63 -5.08 -1.68 -19.78
C ALA A 63 -3.73 -1.00 -20.09
N GLU A 64 -3.58 0.30 -19.79
CA GLU A 64 -2.29 1.03 -19.92
C GLU A 64 -1.23 0.49 -18.94
N ILE A 65 -1.64 0.16 -17.71
CA ILE A 65 -0.78 -0.46 -16.70
C ILE A 65 -0.33 -1.84 -17.20
N LEU A 66 -1.27 -2.72 -17.53
CA LEU A 66 -0.99 -4.10 -17.98
C LEU A 66 -0.15 -4.14 -19.26
N TYR A 67 -0.43 -3.25 -20.22
CA TYR A 67 0.40 -3.12 -21.41
C TYR A 67 1.87 -2.86 -21.05
N THR A 68 2.11 -1.98 -20.09
CA THR A 68 3.48 -1.64 -19.68
C THR A 68 4.17 -2.82 -19.00
N PHE A 69 3.46 -3.56 -18.14
CA PHE A 69 4.00 -4.75 -17.49
C PHE A 69 4.40 -5.79 -18.52
N ILE A 70 3.46 -6.19 -19.39
CA ILE A 70 3.68 -7.23 -20.41
C ILE A 70 4.79 -6.83 -21.40
N ARG A 71 4.83 -5.57 -21.83
CA ARG A 71 5.87 -5.07 -22.73
C ARG A 71 7.27 -5.19 -22.14
N ASN A 72 7.42 -5.08 -20.82
CA ASN A 72 8.67 -5.23 -20.11
C ASN A 72 8.95 -6.69 -19.67
N GLY A 73 8.12 -7.66 -20.06
CA GLY A 73 8.27 -9.07 -19.69
C GLY A 73 7.86 -9.37 -18.24
N ALA A 74 7.16 -8.44 -17.58
CA ALA A 74 6.67 -8.59 -16.22
C ALA A 74 5.21 -9.08 -16.20
N GLY A 75 4.84 -9.75 -15.12
CA GLY A 75 3.45 -10.01 -14.73
C GLY A 75 2.88 -8.87 -13.89
N TRP A 76 1.64 -9.04 -13.44
CA TRP A 76 1.06 -8.24 -12.37
C TRP A 76 1.20 -9.00 -11.04
N ALA A 77 1.57 -8.29 -9.98
CA ALA A 77 1.73 -8.88 -8.65
C ALA A 77 0.36 -9.16 -7.97
N TYR A 78 -0.65 -8.38 -8.32
CA TYR A 78 -2.04 -8.49 -7.84
C TYR A 78 -2.99 -7.82 -8.83
N PRO A 79 -4.32 -8.13 -8.80
CA PRO A 79 -5.30 -7.44 -9.62
C PRO A 79 -5.24 -5.93 -9.37
N SER A 80 -5.01 -5.16 -10.44
CA SER A 80 -4.88 -3.70 -10.32
C SER A 80 -6.17 -3.07 -9.82
N ILE A 81 -6.05 -2.09 -8.96
CA ILE A 81 -7.14 -1.27 -8.46
C ILE A 81 -7.09 0.06 -9.22
N VAL A 82 -8.20 0.41 -9.87
CA VAL A 82 -8.37 1.70 -10.55
C VAL A 82 -9.72 2.28 -10.14
N GLY A 83 -9.73 3.16 -9.16
CA GLY A 83 -10.97 3.75 -8.63
C GLY A 83 -11.05 5.25 -8.90
N GLY A 84 -12.08 5.70 -9.63
CA GLY A 84 -12.39 7.10 -9.87
C GLY A 84 -13.46 7.65 -8.91
N GLY A 85 -13.30 8.89 -8.44
CA GLY A 85 -14.27 9.52 -7.53
C GLY A 85 -14.48 8.69 -6.24
N ASP A 86 -15.73 8.37 -5.90
CA ASP A 86 -16.04 7.60 -4.67
C ASP A 86 -15.48 6.18 -4.68
N ASN A 87 -15.24 5.57 -5.85
CA ASN A 87 -14.60 4.25 -5.95
C ASN A 87 -13.16 4.26 -5.40
N SER A 88 -12.48 5.40 -5.41
CA SER A 88 -11.15 5.56 -4.81
C SER A 88 -11.15 5.44 -3.28
N CYS A 89 -12.32 5.48 -2.66
CA CYS A 89 -12.49 5.29 -1.22
C CYS A 89 -12.88 3.84 -0.84
N ILE A 90 -12.97 2.93 -1.83
CA ILE A 90 -13.29 1.52 -1.60
C ILE A 90 -11.97 0.74 -1.63
N LEU A 91 -11.58 0.18 -0.48
CA LEU A 91 -10.38 -0.64 -0.41
C LEU A 91 -10.51 -1.89 -1.27
N HIS A 92 -9.41 -2.25 -1.96
CA HIS A 92 -9.36 -3.41 -2.85
C HIS A 92 -10.44 -3.40 -3.96
N TYR A 93 -10.80 -2.22 -4.45
CA TYR A 93 -11.74 -2.06 -5.56
C TYR A 93 -11.12 -2.58 -6.87
N THR A 94 -11.61 -3.70 -7.39
CA THR A 94 -11.08 -4.38 -8.58
C THR A 94 -12.08 -4.47 -9.72
N GLU A 95 -13.28 -3.94 -9.58
CA GLU A 95 -14.29 -3.92 -10.63
C GLU A 95 -13.86 -3.08 -11.83
N ASN A 96 -13.18 -1.97 -11.59
CA ASN A 96 -12.57 -1.08 -12.59
C ASN A 96 -13.51 -0.75 -13.77
N ASN A 97 -14.81 -0.56 -13.51
CA ASN A 97 -15.83 -0.52 -14.57
C ASN A 97 -16.64 0.78 -14.63
N ALA A 98 -16.25 1.79 -13.86
CA ALA A 98 -16.90 3.10 -13.87
C ALA A 98 -16.21 4.08 -14.83
N SER A 99 -16.94 5.13 -15.23
CA SER A 99 -16.41 6.21 -16.04
C SER A 99 -15.74 7.27 -15.18
N LEU A 100 -14.54 7.68 -15.55
CA LEU A 100 -13.77 8.75 -14.92
C LEU A 100 -14.38 10.12 -15.32
N ARG A 101 -14.72 10.93 -14.33
CA ARG A 101 -15.38 12.22 -14.56
C ARG A 101 -14.41 13.39 -14.42
N ASP A 102 -14.73 14.47 -15.08
CA ASP A 102 -14.02 15.74 -14.89
C ASP A 102 -14.17 16.22 -13.43
N GLY A 103 -13.06 16.58 -12.80
CA GLY A 103 -13.02 17.00 -11.40
C GLY A 103 -12.85 15.86 -10.37
N ASP A 104 -12.96 14.60 -10.78
CA ASP A 104 -12.67 13.47 -9.88
C ASP A 104 -11.16 13.27 -9.65
N ILE A 105 -10.82 12.67 -8.52
CA ILE A 105 -9.52 12.02 -8.30
C ILE A 105 -9.67 10.59 -8.77
N VAL A 106 -8.63 10.04 -9.42
CA VAL A 106 -8.45 8.61 -9.64
C VAL A 106 -7.29 8.12 -8.77
N LEU A 107 -7.51 6.99 -8.10
CA LEU A 107 -6.50 6.21 -7.41
C LEU A 107 -6.18 5.00 -8.28
N ILE A 108 -4.90 4.76 -8.50
CA ILE A 108 -4.38 3.52 -9.09
C ILE A 108 -3.47 2.87 -8.07
N ASP A 109 -3.75 1.60 -7.77
CA ASP A 109 -2.90 0.73 -6.98
C ASP A 109 -2.57 -0.49 -7.82
N ALA A 110 -1.30 -0.59 -8.24
CA ALA A 110 -0.84 -1.62 -9.16
C ALA A 110 0.65 -1.89 -8.99
N GLY A 111 1.00 -3.15 -8.96
CA GLY A 111 2.36 -3.65 -8.86
C GLY A 111 2.73 -4.62 -9.97
N ALA A 112 3.95 -4.50 -10.49
CA ALA A 112 4.54 -5.49 -11.39
C ALA A 112 5.12 -6.65 -10.59
N GLU A 113 5.25 -7.82 -11.24
CA GLU A 113 6.00 -8.96 -10.76
C GLU A 113 7.10 -9.30 -11.77
N VAL A 114 8.34 -9.39 -11.30
CA VAL A 114 9.51 -9.79 -12.07
C VAL A 114 10.20 -10.92 -11.34
N ASP A 115 10.41 -12.05 -12.01
CA ASP A 115 11.09 -13.23 -11.47
C ASP A 115 10.59 -13.67 -10.08
N GLY A 116 9.26 -13.55 -9.86
CA GLY A 116 8.60 -13.91 -8.61
C GLY A 116 8.73 -12.86 -7.50
N TYR A 117 9.18 -11.62 -7.78
CA TYR A 117 9.25 -10.52 -6.81
C TYR A 117 8.27 -9.41 -7.19
N ALA A 118 7.44 -9.04 -6.22
CA ALA A 118 6.42 -8.02 -6.36
C ALA A 118 6.97 -6.60 -6.19
N SER A 119 6.32 -5.65 -6.83
CA SER A 119 6.26 -4.25 -6.42
C SER A 119 4.84 -3.89 -6.02
N ASP A 120 4.70 -2.79 -5.31
CA ASP A 120 3.43 -2.31 -4.78
C ASP A 120 3.46 -0.78 -4.77
N ILE A 121 2.66 -0.15 -5.64
CA ILE A 121 2.64 1.30 -5.82
C ILE A 121 1.20 1.81 -5.92
N THR A 122 0.82 2.65 -4.98
CA THR A 122 -0.43 3.43 -5.08
C THR A 122 -0.15 4.89 -5.43
N ARG A 123 -0.89 5.44 -6.39
CA ARG A 123 -0.85 6.87 -6.73
C ARG A 123 -2.26 7.40 -7.00
N SER A 124 -2.52 8.59 -6.43
CA SER A 124 -3.75 9.34 -6.67
C SER A 124 -3.45 10.62 -7.44
N PHE A 125 -4.27 10.94 -8.43
CA PHE A 125 -4.12 12.15 -9.25
C PHE A 125 -5.46 12.59 -9.83
N PRO A 126 -5.62 13.89 -10.21
CA PRO A 126 -6.87 14.36 -10.78
C PRO A 126 -7.05 13.87 -12.21
N VAL A 127 -8.26 13.40 -12.54
CA VAL A 127 -8.63 12.86 -13.87
C VAL A 127 -8.35 13.87 -14.98
N ASN A 128 -8.57 15.17 -14.73
CA ASN A 128 -8.35 16.25 -15.68
C ASN A 128 -6.94 16.88 -15.60
N GLY A 129 -6.04 16.32 -14.78
CA GLY A 129 -4.68 16.81 -14.58
C GLY A 129 -4.57 18.07 -13.70
N ARG A 130 -5.63 18.50 -13.03
CA ARG A 130 -5.65 19.71 -12.18
C ARG A 130 -6.34 19.43 -10.85
N PHE A 131 -5.63 19.60 -9.75
CA PHE A 131 -6.20 19.55 -8.42
C PHE A 131 -7.10 20.77 -8.14
N SER A 132 -8.26 20.56 -7.51
CA SER A 132 -8.94 21.63 -6.80
C SER A 132 -8.12 22.07 -5.57
N GLY A 133 -8.53 23.18 -4.92
CA GLY A 133 -7.88 23.64 -3.69
C GLY A 133 -7.94 22.59 -2.58
N GLU A 134 -9.10 21.98 -2.41
CA GLU A 134 -9.37 20.96 -1.39
C GLU A 134 -8.61 19.66 -1.69
N GLN A 135 -8.67 19.19 -2.92
CA GLN A 135 -7.94 18.00 -3.36
C GLN A 135 -6.44 18.17 -3.14
N ARG A 136 -5.90 19.34 -3.49
CA ARG A 136 -4.48 19.66 -3.30
C ARG A 136 -4.11 19.67 -1.83
N ALA A 137 -4.90 20.26 -0.96
CA ALA A 137 -4.63 20.31 0.48
C ALA A 137 -4.55 18.91 1.08
N ILE A 138 -5.49 18.02 0.73
CA ILE A 138 -5.48 16.61 1.17
C ILE A 138 -4.28 15.86 0.58
N TYR A 139 -4.01 16.03 -0.72
CA TYR A 139 -2.86 15.37 -1.36
C TYR A 139 -1.52 15.77 -0.73
N GLU A 140 -1.31 17.07 -0.48
CA GLU A 140 -0.08 17.57 0.14
C GLU A 140 0.05 17.08 1.59
N LEU A 141 -1.05 16.94 2.33
CA LEU A 141 -1.04 16.36 3.68
C LEU A 141 -0.65 14.89 3.67
N VAL A 142 -1.23 14.08 2.77
CA VAL A 142 -0.86 12.66 2.63
C VAL A 142 0.61 12.52 2.22
N LEU A 143 1.08 13.35 1.29
CA LEU A 143 2.49 13.36 0.88
C LEU A 143 3.42 13.73 2.04
N ALA A 144 3.04 14.67 2.89
CA ALA A 144 3.80 15.03 4.10
C ALA A 144 3.86 13.85 5.08
N ALA A 145 2.74 13.17 5.31
CA ALA A 145 2.66 11.97 6.15
C ALA A 145 3.53 10.84 5.61
N GLN A 146 3.49 10.59 4.30
CA GLN A 146 4.34 9.57 3.67
C GLN A 146 5.83 9.87 3.87
N LYS A 147 6.25 11.11 3.66
CA LYS A 147 7.65 11.53 3.86
C LYS A 147 8.08 11.40 5.33
N ALA A 148 7.21 11.76 6.27
CA ALA A 148 7.46 11.61 7.70
C ALA A 148 7.61 10.13 8.09
N ALA A 149 6.77 9.25 7.55
CA ALA A 149 6.85 7.81 7.76
C ALA A 149 8.13 7.20 7.14
N ILE A 150 8.46 7.55 5.89
CA ILE A 150 9.69 7.08 5.22
C ILE A 150 10.93 7.45 6.05
N ALA A 151 10.97 8.64 6.64
CA ALA A 151 12.10 9.08 7.46
C ALA A 151 12.30 8.23 8.73
N LYS A 152 11.32 7.41 9.11
CA LYS A 152 11.40 6.46 10.24
C LYS A 152 11.79 5.04 9.81
N VAL A 153 11.89 4.74 8.52
CA VAL A 153 12.34 3.43 8.03
C VAL A 153 13.88 3.40 8.05
N LEU A 154 14.42 3.24 9.22
CA LEU A 154 15.87 3.21 9.44
C LEU A 154 16.25 1.97 10.28
N PRO A 155 17.43 1.37 10.04
CA PRO A 155 17.91 0.29 10.90
C PRO A 155 17.89 0.69 12.38
N GLY A 156 17.30 -0.15 13.22
CA GLY A 156 17.16 0.09 14.66
C GLY A 156 15.88 0.84 15.07
N CYS A 157 15.09 1.40 14.15
CA CYS A 157 13.75 1.88 14.45
C CYS A 157 12.75 0.71 14.49
N HIS A 158 11.70 0.84 15.29
CA HIS A 158 10.63 -0.16 15.35
C HIS A 158 9.70 -0.07 14.14
N PHE A 159 9.18 -1.23 13.69
CA PHE A 159 8.24 -1.32 12.57
C PHE A 159 7.01 -0.40 12.71
N ASN A 160 6.58 -0.08 13.94
CA ASN A 160 5.44 0.80 14.17
C ASN A 160 5.75 2.29 14.03
N GLU A 161 7.00 2.72 14.18
CA GLU A 161 7.35 4.15 14.17
C GLU A 161 6.93 4.90 12.89
N PRO A 162 7.04 4.31 11.67
CA PRO A 162 6.48 4.92 10.47
C PRO A 162 4.97 5.16 10.56
N HIS A 163 4.22 4.22 11.14
CA HIS A 163 2.79 4.37 11.34
C HIS A 163 2.46 5.50 12.30
N ASP A 164 3.14 5.56 13.43
CA ASP A 164 2.93 6.61 14.44
C ASP A 164 3.24 7.99 13.86
N ALA A 165 4.30 8.11 13.04
CA ALA A 165 4.64 9.35 12.35
C ALA A 165 3.57 9.76 11.34
N ALA A 166 3.04 8.82 10.56
CA ALA A 166 1.96 9.08 9.61
C ALA A 166 0.68 9.51 10.34
N VAL A 167 0.25 8.77 11.36
CA VAL A 167 -0.94 9.07 12.16
C VAL A 167 -0.86 10.46 12.77
N ARG A 168 0.28 10.82 13.36
CA ARG A 168 0.50 12.16 13.92
C ARG A 168 0.34 13.24 12.87
N THR A 169 1.08 13.13 11.76
CA THR A 169 1.04 14.13 10.67
C THR A 169 -0.36 14.29 10.09
N LEU A 170 -1.05 13.16 9.85
CA LEU A 170 -2.42 13.19 9.33
C LEU A 170 -3.40 13.82 10.33
N THR A 171 -3.29 13.48 11.62
CA THR A 171 -4.19 14.03 12.65
C THR A 171 -4.00 15.53 12.81
N GLU A 172 -2.76 16.01 12.87
CA GLU A 172 -2.44 17.45 12.91
C GLU A 172 -3.03 18.18 11.68
N GLY A 173 -2.85 17.62 10.50
CA GLY A 173 -3.39 18.19 9.26
C GLY A 173 -4.91 18.16 9.19
N LEU A 174 -5.56 17.10 9.63
CA LEU A 174 -7.03 17.01 9.70
C LEU A 174 -7.62 18.04 10.66
N VAL A 175 -6.95 18.31 11.78
CA VAL A 175 -7.34 19.39 12.71
C VAL A 175 -7.16 20.76 12.04
N ALA A 176 -6.02 21.01 11.39
CA ALA A 176 -5.74 22.27 10.69
C ALA A 176 -6.73 22.53 9.55
N LEU A 177 -7.22 21.48 8.86
CA LEU A 177 -8.24 21.58 7.82
C LEU A 177 -9.68 21.63 8.36
N GLY A 178 -9.87 21.53 9.69
CA GLY A 178 -11.19 21.56 10.33
C GLY A 178 -12.02 20.29 10.17
N LEU A 179 -11.39 19.19 9.70
CA LEU A 179 -12.02 17.87 9.53
C LEU A 179 -12.07 17.09 10.85
N LEU A 180 -11.15 17.36 11.77
CA LEU A 180 -11.20 16.91 13.15
C LEU A 180 -11.17 18.13 14.09
N GLN A 181 -11.73 17.96 15.30
CA GLN A 181 -11.76 19.01 16.33
C GLN A 181 -11.31 18.42 17.67
N GLY A 182 -10.40 19.08 18.36
CA GLY A 182 -9.88 18.68 19.67
C GLY A 182 -8.37 18.74 19.76
N ASP A 183 -7.85 18.31 20.90
CA ASP A 183 -6.41 18.17 21.11
C ASP A 183 -5.86 17.00 20.30
N VAL A 184 -4.72 17.18 19.66
CA VAL A 184 -4.12 16.18 18.77
C VAL A 184 -3.77 14.90 19.51
N GLU A 185 -3.22 14.98 20.73
CA GLU A 185 -2.84 13.81 21.51
C GLU A 185 -4.07 13.01 21.95
N GLU A 186 -5.13 13.69 22.37
CA GLU A 186 -6.40 13.06 22.72
C GLU A 186 -7.05 12.38 21.50
N LEU A 187 -6.99 13.02 20.33
CA LEU A 187 -7.52 12.46 19.07
C LEU A 187 -6.74 11.22 18.62
N ILE A 188 -5.42 11.21 18.77
CA ILE A 188 -4.56 10.05 18.47
C ILE A 188 -4.88 8.90 19.43
N GLN A 189 -4.91 9.17 20.74
CA GLN A 189 -5.23 8.16 21.77
C GLN A 189 -6.62 7.56 21.59
N ALA A 190 -7.61 8.39 21.20
CA ALA A 190 -8.97 7.95 20.89
C ALA A 190 -9.13 7.39 19.45
N GLU A 191 -8.04 7.23 18.70
CA GLU A 191 -7.99 6.71 17.33
C GLU A 191 -8.95 7.42 16.36
N ARG A 192 -9.22 8.73 16.57
CA ARG A 192 -10.20 9.49 15.77
C ARG A 192 -9.78 9.62 14.30
N HIS A 193 -8.49 9.52 13.99
CA HIS A 193 -7.96 9.46 12.62
C HIS A 193 -8.55 8.30 11.81
N LYS A 194 -8.97 7.20 12.45
CA LYS A 194 -9.52 6.02 11.78
C LYS A 194 -10.80 6.30 10.98
N SER A 195 -11.48 7.42 11.27
CA SER A 195 -12.60 7.88 10.43
C SER A 195 -12.17 8.33 9.03
N PHE A 196 -10.88 8.53 8.78
CA PHE A 196 -10.30 8.98 7.51
C PHE A 196 -9.14 8.09 7.05
N TYR A 197 -8.43 7.48 7.98
CA TYR A 197 -7.26 6.63 7.74
C TYR A 197 -7.34 5.41 8.67
N MET A 198 -7.80 4.30 8.15
CA MET A 198 -8.22 3.16 8.94
C MET A 198 -7.30 1.94 8.84
N HIS A 199 -6.40 1.89 7.85
CA HIS A 199 -5.44 0.80 7.68
C HIS A 199 -4.05 1.12 8.24
N ARG A 200 -3.17 0.13 8.23
CA ARG A 200 -1.77 0.32 8.62
C ARG A 200 -1.01 1.08 7.53
N THR A 201 0.14 1.66 7.91
CA THR A 201 0.97 2.45 6.99
C THR A 201 1.80 1.59 6.05
N GLY A 202 1.95 0.29 6.33
CA GLY A 202 2.73 -0.58 5.46
C GLY A 202 2.79 -2.02 5.94
N HIS A 203 3.33 -2.86 5.07
CA HIS A 203 3.54 -4.29 5.25
C HIS A 203 4.86 -4.73 4.60
N TRP A 204 5.35 -5.92 4.94
CA TRP A 204 6.50 -6.50 4.26
C TRP A 204 6.18 -6.74 2.79
N LEU A 205 7.18 -6.55 1.94
CA LEU A 205 7.10 -6.72 0.49
C LEU A 205 8.25 -7.61 0.00
N GLY A 206 7.99 -8.52 -0.93
CA GLY A 206 9.01 -9.42 -1.47
C GLY A 206 8.46 -10.33 -2.54
N MET A 207 8.56 -11.65 -2.35
CA MET A 207 7.99 -12.64 -3.27
C MET A 207 6.45 -12.61 -3.26
N ASP A 208 5.86 -12.23 -2.15
CA ASP A 208 4.44 -11.90 -2.07
C ASP A 208 4.26 -10.39 -1.85
N VAL A 209 3.15 -9.83 -2.32
CA VAL A 209 2.81 -8.42 -2.07
C VAL A 209 2.69 -8.18 -0.56
N HIS A 210 1.91 -9.00 0.14
CA HIS A 210 1.91 -9.08 1.59
C HIS A 210 2.88 -10.20 2.00
N ASP A 211 4.17 -9.86 2.03
CA ASP A 211 5.22 -10.85 2.26
C ASP A 211 5.25 -11.33 3.70
N VAL A 212 5.80 -12.52 3.87
CA VAL A 212 5.91 -13.19 5.16
C VAL A 212 6.96 -12.54 6.05
N GLY A 213 6.79 -12.70 7.35
CA GLY A 213 7.68 -12.19 8.39
C GLY A 213 6.92 -11.65 9.57
N ASP A 214 7.41 -11.90 10.77
CA ASP A 214 6.76 -11.41 11.97
C ASP A 214 6.97 -9.91 12.12
N TYR A 215 5.90 -9.18 12.38
CA TYR A 215 5.93 -7.75 12.69
C TYR A 215 6.36 -7.46 14.13
N LYS A 216 6.33 -8.48 14.99
CA LYS A 216 6.73 -8.41 16.40
C LYS A 216 7.73 -9.51 16.76
N THR A 217 8.52 -9.26 17.80
CA THR A 217 9.37 -10.24 18.46
C THR A 217 8.95 -10.27 19.93
N GLY A 218 8.19 -11.29 20.33
CA GLY A 218 7.45 -11.28 21.59
C GLY A 218 6.36 -10.19 21.57
N ASP A 219 6.37 -9.33 22.58
CA ASP A 219 5.40 -8.21 22.67
C ASP A 219 5.88 -6.93 21.95
N ASP A 220 7.15 -6.84 21.61
CA ASP A 220 7.77 -5.66 21.03
C ASP A 220 7.67 -5.67 19.50
N TRP A 221 7.51 -4.48 18.91
CA TRP A 221 7.61 -4.32 17.47
C TRP A 221 9.03 -4.64 16.99
N ARG A 222 9.12 -5.40 15.89
CA ARG A 222 10.40 -5.76 15.27
C ARG A 222 11.19 -4.52 14.89
N LEU A 223 12.49 -4.54 15.11
CA LEU A 223 13.40 -3.52 14.61
C LEU A 223 13.65 -3.71 13.11
N PHE A 224 13.72 -2.61 12.37
CA PHE A 224 14.20 -2.65 11.00
C PHE A 224 15.68 -3.03 10.95
N GLU A 225 16.02 -3.88 10.00
CA GLU A 225 17.38 -4.30 9.70
C GLU A 225 17.67 -4.10 8.20
N PRO A 226 18.95 -3.95 7.80
CA PRO A 226 19.31 -3.92 6.37
C PRO A 226 18.77 -5.16 5.63
N GLY A 227 18.28 -4.96 4.42
CA GLY A 227 17.65 -6.00 3.60
C GLY A 227 16.15 -6.21 3.83
N MET A 228 15.55 -5.64 4.88
CA MET A 228 14.10 -5.63 5.05
C MET A 228 13.47 -4.59 4.11
N ILE A 229 12.37 -4.96 3.46
CA ILE A 229 11.62 -4.10 2.54
C ILE A 229 10.17 -4.05 2.99
N THR A 230 9.64 -2.84 3.07
CA THR A 230 8.24 -2.57 3.47
C THR A 230 7.62 -1.51 2.57
N THR A 231 6.30 -1.53 2.43
CA THR A 231 5.54 -0.43 1.84
C THR A 231 5.41 0.73 2.82
N ILE A 232 5.19 1.95 2.31
CA ILE A 232 4.79 3.14 3.07
C ILE A 232 3.67 3.84 2.30
N GLU A 233 2.46 3.62 2.73
CA GLU A 233 1.23 3.88 2.01
C GLU A 233 0.14 4.58 2.84
N PRO A 234 0.42 5.67 3.55
CA PRO A 234 -0.62 6.40 4.25
C PRO A 234 -1.63 6.98 3.26
N GLY A 235 -2.90 7.05 3.66
CA GLY A 235 -3.98 7.58 2.83
C GLY A 235 -5.04 8.31 3.64
N LEU A 236 -5.83 9.16 2.96
CA LEU A 236 -7.03 9.77 3.52
C LEU A 236 -8.21 9.46 2.60
N TYR A 237 -9.29 8.96 3.17
CA TYR A 237 -10.50 8.53 2.46
C TYR A 237 -11.65 9.46 2.84
N ILE A 238 -12.11 10.26 1.87
CA ILE A 238 -13.13 11.30 2.08
C ILE A 238 -14.18 11.16 0.95
N PRO A 239 -15.16 10.24 1.11
CA PRO A 239 -16.20 10.04 0.11
C PRO A 239 -17.16 11.25 0.08
N ALA A 240 -17.70 11.55 -1.09
CA ALA A 240 -18.58 12.71 -1.31
C ALA A 240 -19.83 12.74 -0.41
N GLY A 241 -20.32 11.59 0.02
CA GLY A 241 -21.46 11.46 0.95
C GLY A 241 -21.12 11.53 2.43
N GLY A 242 -19.85 11.74 2.80
CA GLY A 242 -19.39 11.81 4.20
C GLY A 242 -19.49 10.50 4.98
N LYS A 243 -19.83 9.39 4.33
CA LYS A 243 -19.85 8.06 4.92
C LYS A 243 -18.78 7.19 4.27
N ILE A 244 -17.76 6.84 5.03
CA ILE A 244 -16.88 5.74 4.65
C ILE A 244 -17.75 4.49 4.60
N LEU A 245 -17.74 3.78 3.47
CA LEU A 245 -18.56 2.60 3.28
C LEU A 245 -18.04 1.49 4.20
N ASP A 246 -18.70 1.30 5.35
CA ASP A 246 -18.38 0.31 6.40
C ASP A 246 -18.40 -1.17 5.92
N ALA A 247 -18.82 -1.44 4.70
CA ALA A 247 -19.15 -2.77 4.24
C ALA A 247 -17.94 -3.71 4.04
N HIS A 248 -16.71 -3.22 3.98
CA HIS A 248 -15.52 -4.06 3.74
C HIS A 248 -14.63 -4.29 4.97
N TRP A 249 -14.80 -3.51 6.04
CA TRP A 249 -13.92 -3.53 7.22
C TRP A 249 -14.09 -4.76 8.12
N ALA A 250 -15.21 -5.43 8.04
CA ALA A 250 -15.50 -6.61 8.87
C ALA A 250 -14.79 -7.89 8.40
N ARG A 251 -13.96 -7.84 7.34
CA ARG A 251 -13.33 -9.02 6.72
C ARG A 251 -11.79 -8.96 6.68
N LEU A 252 -11.17 -7.95 7.24
CA LEU A 252 -9.74 -7.84 7.50
C LEU A 252 -9.47 -7.93 9.00
#